data_72013f9ef6711f9f37fa208bf0ebdd2d
#
_entry.id   72013f9ef6711f9f37fa208bf0ebdd2d
#
_cell.length_a   1.000
_cell.length_b   1.000
_cell.length_c   1.000
_cell.angle_alpha   90.00
_cell.angle_beta   90.00
_cell.angle_gamma   90.00
#
_symmetry.space_group_name_H-M   'P 1'
#
loop_
_entity.id
_entity.type
_entity.pdbx_description
1 polymer ?
#
loop_
_entity_poly.entity_id
_entity_poly.type
_entity_poly.pdbx_seq_one_letter_code
_entity_poly.pdbx_strand_id
1 'polypeptide(L)'
;MEAAKKKRFMRHIKLSGREATVVRSIGFTEAMMGAEIQDWTHMDVADVTDTLNSLMSAGYVESIPFCEEVQIAEMPVTAFELNPAYVQELKQALYRR
;
A
#
# COMPACT_ATOMS: atom_id res chain seq x y z
N MET A 1 -24.30 -7.19 21.46
CA MET A 1 -24.87 -7.20 20.77
C MET A 1 -24.49 -6.96 19.43
N GLU A 2 -25.07 -6.39 18.74
CA GLU A 2 -24.77 -6.22 17.47
C GLU A 2 -23.58 -5.49 17.18
N ALA A 3 -23.24 -4.59 17.96
CA ALA A 3 -22.04 -3.83 17.70
C ALA A 3 -20.85 -4.73 17.62
N ALA A 4 -20.81 -5.71 18.46
CA ALA A 4 -19.72 -6.61 18.46
C ALA A 4 -19.63 -7.35 17.16
N LYS A 5 -20.73 -7.72 16.61
CA LYS A 5 -20.69 -8.40 15.40
C LYS A 5 -20.17 -7.56 14.32
N LYS A 6 -20.52 -6.30 14.29
CA LYS A 6 -20.02 -5.47 13.27
C LYS A 6 -18.57 -5.32 13.37
N LYS A 7 -18.02 -5.27 14.54
CA LYS A 7 -16.62 -5.13 14.66
C LYS A 7 -15.85 -6.28 14.16
N ARG A 8 -16.42 -7.43 14.14
CA ARG A 8 -15.72 -8.53 13.69
C ARG A 8 -15.64 -8.60 12.24
N PHE A 9 -16.43 -7.85 11.52
CA PHE A 9 -16.44 -7.94 10.09
C PHE A 9 -15.25 -7.26 9.49
N MET A 10 -14.40 -8.00 8.79
CA MET A 10 -13.26 -7.44 8.13
C MET A 10 -13.34 -7.73 6.66
N ARG A 11 -12.97 -6.75 5.83
CA ARG A 11 -12.99 -6.96 4.43
C ARG A 11 -11.90 -7.88 4.03
N HIS A 12 -12.14 -8.65 3.01
CA HIS A 12 -11.11 -9.48 2.44
C HIS A 12 -10.47 -8.70 1.31
N ILE A 13 -9.29 -8.21 1.53
CA ILE A 13 -8.56 -7.46 0.53
C ILE A 13 -7.82 -8.45 -0.34
N LYS A 14 -7.93 -8.26 -1.65
CA LYS A 14 -7.18 -9.07 -2.58
C LYS A 14 -6.12 -8.21 -3.20
N LEU A 15 -4.88 -8.60 -3.08
CA LEU A 15 -3.76 -7.87 -3.65
C LEU A 15 -3.20 -8.65 -4.83
N SER A 16 -2.89 -7.95 -5.91
CA SER A 16 -2.19 -8.58 -7.03
C SER A 16 -0.77 -8.87 -6.57
N GLY A 17 -0.02 -9.60 -7.37
CA GLY A 17 1.37 -9.89 -7.03
C GLY A 17 2.19 -8.64 -6.85
N ARG A 18 2.02 -7.65 -7.74
CA ARG A 18 2.76 -6.41 -7.64
C ARG A 18 2.34 -5.63 -6.41
N GLU A 19 1.05 -5.58 -6.13
CA GLU A 19 0.55 -4.87 -4.97
C GLU A 19 1.08 -5.49 -3.68
N ALA A 20 1.08 -6.81 -3.60
CA ALA A 20 1.60 -7.48 -2.42
C ALA A 20 3.08 -7.20 -2.24
N THR A 21 3.84 -7.17 -3.34
CA THR A 21 5.25 -6.88 -3.28
C THR A 21 5.52 -5.47 -2.76
N VAL A 22 4.76 -4.49 -3.25
CA VAL A 22 4.91 -3.11 -2.80
C VAL A 22 4.50 -2.97 -1.33
N VAL A 23 3.39 -3.55 -0.95
CA VAL A 23 2.92 -3.47 0.45
C VAL A 23 3.96 -4.10 1.39
N ARG A 24 4.53 -5.23 0.98
CA ARG A 24 5.52 -5.89 1.79
C ARG A 24 6.78 -5.03 1.92
N SER A 25 7.15 -4.35 0.84
CA SER A 25 8.31 -3.49 0.82
C SER A 25 8.14 -2.31 1.78
N ILE A 26 6.99 -1.64 1.75
CA ILE A 26 6.74 -0.50 2.62
C ILE A 26 6.72 -0.94 4.09
N GLY A 27 6.05 -2.03 4.36
CA GLY A 27 5.96 -2.53 5.72
C GLY A 27 4.96 -1.75 6.56
N PHE A 28 4.88 -2.07 7.83
CA PHE A 28 3.79 -1.57 8.67
C PHE A 28 4.25 -0.59 9.75
N THR A 29 5.48 -0.14 9.71
CA THR A 29 5.99 0.71 10.76
C THR A 29 6.38 2.11 10.34
N GLU A 30 6.93 2.28 9.16
CA GLU A 30 7.43 3.58 8.75
C GLU A 30 7.13 3.87 7.31
N ALA A 31 7.17 5.14 6.96
CA ALA A 31 7.03 5.52 5.58
C ALA A 31 8.30 5.17 4.81
N MET A 32 8.17 4.96 3.52
CA MET A 32 9.31 4.62 2.68
C MET A 32 9.26 5.49 1.42
N MET A 33 10.40 5.95 0.98
CA MET A 33 10.48 6.75 -0.24
C MET A 33 10.24 5.86 -1.46
N GLY A 34 9.64 6.44 -2.49
CA GLY A 34 9.39 5.68 -3.71
C GLY A 34 10.64 5.06 -4.30
N ALA A 35 11.78 5.78 -4.23
CA ALA A 35 13.03 5.23 -4.74
C ALA A 35 13.44 3.97 -3.99
N GLU A 36 13.18 3.93 -2.69
CA GLU A 36 13.50 2.76 -1.89
C GLU A 36 12.56 1.60 -2.23
N ILE A 37 11.30 1.91 -2.45
CA ILE A 37 10.33 0.89 -2.84
C ILE A 37 10.75 0.26 -4.17
N GLN A 38 11.20 1.10 -5.10
CA GLN A 38 11.65 0.60 -6.39
C GLN A 38 12.85 -0.31 -6.22
N ASP A 39 13.80 0.08 -5.39
CA ASP A 39 14.99 -0.74 -5.15
C ASP A 39 14.63 -2.08 -4.54
N TRP A 40 13.77 -2.09 -3.55
CA TRP A 40 13.40 -3.33 -2.88
C TRP A 40 12.59 -4.25 -3.76
N THR A 41 11.73 -3.71 -4.61
CA THR A 41 10.84 -4.54 -5.43
C THR A 41 11.48 -4.96 -6.75
N HIS A 42 12.53 -4.26 -7.18
CA HIS A 42 13.17 -4.50 -8.47
C HIS A 42 12.20 -4.33 -9.65
N MET A 43 11.18 -3.49 -9.46
CA MET A 43 10.21 -3.24 -10.51
C MET A 43 10.59 -1.97 -11.28
N ASP A 44 10.11 -1.85 -12.51
CA ASP A 44 10.32 -0.64 -13.29
C ASP A 44 9.65 0.54 -12.63
N VAL A 45 10.16 1.73 -12.86
CA VAL A 45 9.60 2.94 -12.27
C VAL A 45 8.13 3.09 -12.66
N ALA A 46 7.78 2.78 -13.90
CA ALA A 46 6.39 2.90 -14.34
C ALA A 46 5.51 1.92 -13.59
N ASP A 47 5.98 0.70 -13.36
CA ASP A 47 5.20 -0.32 -12.67
C ASP A 47 5.02 0.03 -11.19
N VAL A 48 6.07 0.55 -10.55
CA VAL A 48 5.96 0.96 -9.16
C VAL A 48 4.96 2.11 -9.05
N THR A 49 5.04 3.08 -9.96
CA THR A 49 4.15 4.23 -9.94
C THR A 49 2.69 3.80 -10.12
N ASP A 50 2.43 2.94 -11.09
CA ASP A 50 1.08 2.45 -11.34
C ASP A 50 0.55 1.67 -10.14
N THR A 51 1.40 0.84 -9.55
CA THR A 51 0.99 0.02 -8.41
C THR A 51 0.68 0.90 -7.21
N LEU A 52 1.54 1.90 -6.95
CA LEU A 52 1.30 2.82 -5.84
C LEU A 52 0.01 3.61 -6.06
N ASN A 53 -0.24 4.07 -7.28
CA ASN A 53 -1.46 4.80 -7.56
C ASN A 53 -2.70 3.92 -7.37
N SER A 54 -2.59 2.66 -7.75
CA SER A 54 -3.69 1.72 -7.56
C SER A 54 -3.96 1.52 -6.06
N LEU A 55 -2.90 1.37 -5.27
CA LEU A 55 -3.05 1.18 -3.83
C LEU A 55 -3.58 2.45 -3.16
N MET A 56 -3.17 3.62 -3.63
CA MET A 56 -3.67 4.88 -3.10
C MET A 56 -5.14 5.07 -3.46
N SER A 57 -5.53 4.69 -4.67
CA SER A 57 -6.91 4.79 -5.08
C SER A 57 -7.82 3.91 -4.22
N ALA A 58 -7.31 2.77 -3.80
CA ALA A 58 -8.06 1.87 -2.93
C ALA A 58 -8.03 2.32 -1.47
N GLY A 59 -7.17 3.27 -1.13
CA GLY A 59 -7.06 3.76 0.24
C GLY A 59 -6.10 3.00 1.10
N TYR A 60 -5.37 2.03 0.56
CA TYR A 60 -4.48 1.18 1.36
C TYR A 60 -3.12 1.83 1.61
N VAL A 61 -2.71 2.75 0.74
CA VAL A 61 -1.44 3.45 0.85
C VAL A 61 -1.71 4.94 0.78
N GLU A 62 -0.96 5.72 1.50
CA GLU A 62 -1.08 7.18 1.47
C GLU A 62 0.27 7.78 1.16
N SER A 63 0.29 8.83 0.35
CA SER A 63 1.51 9.57 0.08
C SER A 63 1.69 10.66 1.13
N ILE A 64 2.95 11.09 1.32
CA ILE A 64 3.28 12.16 2.26
C ILE A 64 4.11 13.18 1.52
N PRO A 65 3.62 14.38 1.30
CA PRO A 65 2.28 14.87 1.62
C PRO A 65 1.23 14.21 0.73
N PHE A 66 0.00 14.26 1.19
CA PHE A 66 -1.08 13.58 0.52
C PHE A 66 -1.29 14.09 -0.91
N CYS A 67 -1.48 13.18 -1.85
CA CYS A 67 -1.94 13.53 -3.19
C CYS A 67 -2.78 12.35 -3.66
N GLU A 68 -3.66 12.61 -4.61
CA GLU A 68 -4.51 11.53 -5.10
C GLU A 68 -3.78 10.62 -6.06
N GLU A 69 -2.83 11.16 -6.79
CA GLU A 69 -2.10 10.39 -7.76
C GLU A 69 -0.69 10.94 -7.87
N VAL A 70 0.31 10.09 -7.95
CA VAL A 70 1.68 10.53 -8.07
C VAL A 70 2.14 10.32 -9.51
N GLN A 71 2.92 11.26 -10.02
CA GLN A 71 3.47 11.15 -11.36
C GLN A 71 4.78 10.39 -11.34
N ILE A 72 5.14 9.79 -12.46
CA ILE A 72 6.37 9.00 -12.54
C ILE A 72 7.57 9.81 -12.08
N ALA A 73 7.67 11.06 -12.51
CA ALA A 73 8.83 11.87 -12.17
C ALA A 73 8.92 12.18 -10.69
N GLU A 74 7.79 12.20 -10.00
CA GLU A 74 7.74 12.53 -8.59
C GLU A 74 7.76 11.33 -7.67
N MET A 75 7.42 10.17 -8.20
CA MET A 75 7.30 8.98 -7.38
C MET A 75 8.56 8.67 -6.56
N PRO A 76 9.77 8.75 -7.15
CA PRO A 76 10.96 8.36 -6.38
C PRO A 76 11.23 9.25 -5.17
N VAL A 77 10.79 10.51 -5.23
CA VAL A 77 11.05 11.46 -4.14
C VAL A 77 9.85 11.71 -3.25
N THR A 78 8.82 10.88 -3.37
CA THR A 78 7.64 10.97 -2.54
C THR A 78 7.68 9.85 -1.50
N ALA A 79 7.24 10.13 -0.29
CA ALA A 79 7.16 9.11 0.76
C ALA A 79 5.78 8.48 0.76
N PHE A 80 5.73 7.20 1.06
CA PHE A 80 4.48 6.45 1.10
C PHE A 80 4.41 5.62 2.37
N GLU A 81 3.23 5.47 2.92
CA GLU A 81 3.05 4.63 4.10
C GLU A 81 1.74 3.87 3.96
N LEU A 82 1.63 2.75 4.65
CA LEU A 82 0.39 1.99 4.64
C LEU A 82 -0.62 2.69 5.52
N ASN A 83 -1.86 2.72 5.07
CA ASN A 83 -2.94 3.37 5.82
C ASN A 83 -3.22 2.56 7.08
N PRO A 84 -3.06 3.13 8.26
CA PRO A 84 -3.27 2.40 9.51
C PRO A 84 -4.66 1.80 9.63
N ALA A 85 -5.64 2.37 8.97
CA ALA A 85 -7.00 1.87 9.05
C ALA A 85 -7.15 0.48 8.42
N TYR A 86 -6.21 0.07 7.57
CA TYR A 86 -6.29 -1.20 6.88
C TYR A 86 -5.18 -2.18 7.25
N VAL A 87 -4.41 -1.88 8.30
CA VAL A 87 -3.26 -2.71 8.64
C VAL A 87 -3.62 -4.17 8.83
N GLN A 88 -4.68 -4.46 9.57
CA GLN A 88 -5.03 -5.84 9.84
C GLN A 88 -5.44 -6.57 8.57
N GLU A 89 -6.26 -5.93 7.76
CA GLU A 89 -6.71 -6.54 6.52
C GLU A 89 -5.56 -6.75 5.55
N LEU A 90 -4.62 -5.79 5.50
CA LEU A 90 -3.46 -5.93 4.62
C LEU A 90 -2.55 -7.05 5.09
N LYS A 91 -2.37 -7.19 6.40
CA LYS A 91 -1.56 -8.29 6.92
C LYS A 91 -2.19 -9.61 6.55
N GLN A 92 -3.49 -9.71 6.69
CA GLN A 92 -4.16 -10.96 6.33
C GLN A 92 -4.05 -11.24 4.85
N ALA A 93 -4.14 -10.21 4.01
CA ALA A 93 -4.02 -10.41 2.57
C ALA A 93 -2.64 -10.94 2.21
N LEU A 94 -1.59 -10.46 2.89
CA LEU A 94 -0.24 -10.93 2.62
C LEU A 94 -0.06 -12.37 3.09
N TYR A 95 -0.60 -12.69 4.24
CA TYR A 95 -0.42 -14.04 4.78
C TYR A 95 -1.19 -15.10 4.01
N ARG A 96 -2.27 -14.72 3.37
CA ARG A 96 -3.03 -15.69 2.62
C ARG A 96 -2.40 -16.04 1.29
N ARG A 97 -1.40 -15.34 0.87
CA ARG A 97 -0.73 -15.65 -0.37
C ARG A 97 0.39 -16.67 -0.17
#